data_37ca4655db63c8e6425e25bc101d44a5
#
_entry.id   37ca4655db63c8e6425e25bc101d44a5
#
_cell.length_a   1.000
_cell.length_b   1.000
_cell.length_c   1.000
_cell.angle_alpha   90.00
_cell.angle_beta   90.00
_cell.angle_gamma   90.00
#
_symmetry.space_group_name_H-M   'P 1'
#
loop_
_entity.id
_entity.type
_entity.pdbx_description
1 polymer ?
#
loop_
_entity_poly.entity_id
_entity_poly.type
_entity_poly.pdbx_seq_one_letter_code
_entity_poly.pdbx_strand_id
1 'polypeptide(L)'
;MRSFALAAFFCASFAGSHAMASDADFLQSIEGQWTGGGTALTKLGGSNIKVSCKMTSDANRGSFSMDGTCRALAVVSRSFNAKVRSSGTAYSGTYVGISGKPSKLSGARKGDTISFDVTWANVVYGDRKATMTIQKIGSSGLRIQTIDKDPGTGKTIVTTRLDMRRS
;
A
#
# COMPACT_ATOMS: atom_id res chain seq x y z
N MET A 1 -4.04 46.25 57.95
CA MET A 1 -4.85 45.64 56.90
C MET A 1 -3.92 45.27 55.77
N ARG A 2 -3.57 44.00 55.63
CA ARG A 2 -2.63 43.50 54.61
C ARG A 2 -3.45 42.76 53.56
N SER A 3 -3.54 43.32 52.32
CA SER A 3 -4.21 42.68 51.18
C SER A 3 -3.27 41.71 50.50
N PHE A 4 -3.64 40.43 50.47
CA PHE A 4 -2.98 39.41 49.67
C PHE A 4 -3.63 39.35 48.27
N ALA A 5 -2.86 39.65 47.24
CA ALA A 5 -3.25 39.45 45.86
C ALA A 5 -2.93 38.00 45.45
N LEU A 6 -3.95 37.18 45.12
CA LEU A 6 -3.80 35.86 44.53
C LEU A 6 -3.60 36.02 43.04
N ALA A 7 -2.43 35.68 42.55
CA ALA A 7 -2.15 35.56 41.11
C ALA A 7 -2.57 34.15 40.65
N ALA A 8 -3.64 34.04 39.86
CA ALA A 8 -4.05 32.80 39.22
C ALA A 8 -3.22 32.57 37.95
N PHE A 9 -2.40 31.52 37.98
CA PHE A 9 -1.63 31.06 36.82
C PHE A 9 -2.54 30.19 35.93
N PHE A 10 -2.91 30.73 34.78
CA PHE A 10 -3.70 30.02 33.78
C PHE A 10 -2.73 29.20 32.92
N CYS A 11 -2.58 27.86 33.18
CA CYS A 11 -1.88 26.94 32.31
C CYS A 11 -2.78 26.65 31.09
N ALA A 12 -2.52 27.30 29.96
CA ALA A 12 -3.11 26.96 28.68
C ALA A 12 -2.47 25.66 28.15
N SER A 13 -3.20 24.55 28.29
CA SER A 13 -2.82 23.26 27.68
C SER A 13 -3.03 23.34 26.18
N PHE A 14 -1.96 23.49 25.40
CA PHE A 14 -1.98 23.32 23.96
C PHE A 14 -2.20 21.82 23.64
N ALA A 15 -3.43 21.40 23.45
CA ALA A 15 -3.75 20.12 22.83
C ALA A 15 -3.36 20.20 21.36
N GLY A 16 -2.17 19.73 21.01
CA GLY A 16 -1.71 19.60 19.64
C GLY A 16 -2.62 18.64 18.87
N SER A 17 -3.56 19.16 18.10
CA SER A 17 -4.35 18.37 17.15
C SER A 17 -3.40 17.85 16.07
N HIS A 18 -3.05 16.56 16.10
CA HIS A 18 -2.38 15.90 14.99
C HIS A 18 -3.38 15.84 13.83
N ALA A 19 -3.28 16.79 12.89
CA ALA A 19 -4.06 16.76 11.68
C ALA A 19 -3.73 15.48 10.90
N MET A 20 -4.71 14.59 10.78
CA MET A 20 -4.59 13.41 9.90
C MET A 20 -4.51 13.92 8.46
N ALA A 21 -3.48 13.52 7.72
CA ALA A 21 -3.36 13.88 6.31
C ALA A 21 -4.64 13.49 5.55
N SER A 22 -5.15 14.38 4.73
CA SER A 22 -6.32 14.11 3.90
C SER A 22 -6.04 12.99 2.90
N ASP A 23 -7.09 12.39 2.33
CA ASP A 23 -6.88 11.38 1.27
C ASP A 23 -6.18 11.98 0.05
N ALA A 24 -6.48 13.23 -0.29
CA ALA A 24 -5.81 13.95 -1.38
C ALA A 24 -4.31 14.12 -1.11
N ASP A 25 -3.92 14.51 0.12
CA ASP A 25 -2.50 14.65 0.49
C ASP A 25 -1.79 13.30 0.48
N PHE A 26 -2.46 12.25 0.95
CA PHE A 26 -1.91 10.89 0.89
C PHE A 26 -1.68 10.47 -0.56
N LEU A 27 -2.67 10.65 -1.46
CA LEU A 27 -2.54 10.30 -2.86
C LEU A 27 -1.40 11.06 -3.53
N GLN A 28 -1.26 12.36 -3.30
CA GLN A 28 -0.11 13.14 -3.77
C GLN A 28 1.21 12.61 -3.21
N SER A 29 1.22 12.12 -1.98
CA SER A 29 2.45 11.59 -1.35
C SER A 29 2.95 10.29 -1.98
N ILE A 30 2.11 9.54 -2.68
CA ILE A 30 2.48 8.30 -3.39
C ILE A 30 2.72 8.52 -4.88
N GLU A 31 2.48 9.71 -5.43
CA GLU A 31 2.80 10.07 -6.81
C GLU A 31 4.31 10.05 -7.05
N GLY A 32 4.72 9.74 -8.29
CA GLY A 32 6.10 9.83 -8.76
C GLY A 32 6.69 8.50 -9.24
N GLN A 33 8.00 8.51 -9.44
CA GLN A 33 8.77 7.34 -9.87
C GLN A 33 9.37 6.63 -8.68
N TRP A 34 9.33 5.31 -8.71
CA TRP A 34 9.75 4.45 -7.62
C TRP A 34 10.63 3.32 -8.12
N THR A 35 11.74 3.09 -7.44
CA THR A 35 12.63 1.96 -7.70
C THR A 35 12.87 1.18 -6.41
N GLY A 36 13.04 -0.11 -6.52
CA GLY A 36 13.28 -0.94 -5.36
C GLY A 36 13.20 -2.41 -5.68
N GLY A 37 12.87 -3.20 -4.69
CA GLY A 37 12.75 -4.64 -4.87
C GLY A 37 12.26 -5.32 -3.60
N GLY A 38 12.34 -6.62 -3.61
CA GLY A 38 11.87 -7.43 -2.51
C GLY A 38 11.81 -8.90 -2.86
N THR A 39 10.74 -9.55 -2.42
CA THR A 39 10.53 -10.98 -2.61
C THR A 39 9.14 -11.28 -3.16
N ALA A 40 9.05 -12.31 -3.97
CA ALA A 40 7.78 -12.87 -4.43
C ALA A 40 7.81 -14.41 -4.28
N LEU A 41 6.68 -14.96 -3.83
CA LEU A 41 6.48 -16.40 -3.76
C LEU A 41 5.90 -16.88 -5.09
N THR A 42 6.47 -17.92 -5.68
CA THR A 42 5.99 -18.46 -6.97
C THR A 42 4.95 -19.57 -6.81
N LYS A 43 5.00 -20.29 -5.69
CA LYS A 43 4.05 -21.34 -5.31
C LYS A 43 4.03 -21.52 -3.79
N LEU A 44 2.91 -21.98 -3.23
CA LEU A 44 2.82 -22.33 -1.80
C LEU A 44 3.86 -23.42 -1.46
N GLY A 45 4.48 -23.28 -0.29
CA GLY A 45 5.55 -24.18 0.15
C GLY A 45 6.88 -24.05 -0.60
N GLY A 46 6.96 -23.15 -1.59
CA GLY A 46 8.18 -22.85 -2.34
C GLY A 46 9.04 -21.78 -1.66
N SER A 47 10.21 -21.54 -2.24
CA SER A 47 11.11 -20.48 -1.82
C SER A 47 10.71 -19.14 -2.44
N ASN A 48 10.92 -18.07 -1.69
CA ASN A 48 10.81 -16.71 -2.21
C ASN A 48 11.92 -16.45 -3.24
N ILE A 49 11.56 -15.82 -4.35
CA ILE A 49 12.51 -15.28 -5.33
C ILE A 49 12.72 -13.79 -5.08
N LYS A 50 13.93 -13.32 -5.29
CA LYS A 50 14.25 -11.87 -5.26
C LYS A 50 13.77 -11.22 -6.55
N VAL A 51 13.18 -10.03 -6.42
CA VAL A 51 12.73 -9.22 -7.54
C VAL A 51 13.24 -7.79 -7.42
N SER A 52 13.53 -7.16 -8.56
CA SER A 52 13.83 -5.73 -8.67
C SER A 52 12.74 -5.07 -9.50
N CYS A 53 12.18 -3.97 -9.04
CA CYS A 53 11.03 -3.32 -9.65
C CYS A 53 11.30 -1.84 -9.94
N LYS A 54 10.68 -1.36 -11.01
CA LYS A 54 10.50 0.07 -11.31
C LYS A 54 9.01 0.32 -11.52
N MET A 55 8.52 1.44 -11.01
CA MET A 55 7.10 1.78 -11.05
C MET A 55 6.94 3.29 -11.16
N THR A 56 5.95 3.72 -11.93
CA THR A 56 5.43 5.08 -11.92
C THR A 56 4.06 5.07 -11.26
N SER A 57 3.82 6.02 -10.38
CA SER A 57 2.51 6.28 -9.78
C SER A 57 2.07 7.67 -10.16
N ASP A 58 0.93 7.77 -10.85
CA ASP A 58 0.26 9.03 -11.20
C ASP A 58 -0.96 9.18 -10.32
N ALA A 59 -1.03 10.27 -9.57
CA ALA A 59 -2.10 10.49 -8.62
C ALA A 59 -2.74 11.88 -8.78
N ASN A 60 -4.03 11.95 -8.44
CA ASN A 60 -4.77 13.19 -8.29
C ASN A 60 -5.60 13.14 -7.00
N ARG A 61 -6.45 14.14 -6.76
CA ARG A 61 -7.21 14.25 -5.51
C ARG A 61 -8.18 13.09 -5.24
N GLY A 62 -8.56 12.32 -6.27
CA GLY A 62 -9.60 11.28 -6.15
C GLY A 62 -9.23 9.95 -6.79
N SER A 63 -8.02 9.79 -7.32
CA SER A 63 -7.60 8.53 -7.94
C SER A 63 -6.08 8.43 -8.05
N PHE A 64 -5.59 7.21 -8.26
CA PHE A 64 -4.22 6.97 -8.69
C PHE A 64 -4.14 5.81 -9.65
N SER A 65 -3.09 5.80 -10.47
CA SER A 65 -2.66 4.62 -11.22
C SER A 65 -1.21 4.27 -10.85
N MET A 66 -0.89 3.00 -10.93
CA MET A 66 0.48 2.50 -10.76
C MET A 66 0.80 1.58 -11.92
N ASP A 67 1.84 1.91 -12.66
CA ASP A 67 2.36 1.13 -13.78
C ASP A 67 3.80 0.72 -13.47
N GLY A 68 4.10 -0.58 -13.55
CA GLY A 68 5.43 -1.02 -13.19
C GLY A 68 5.85 -2.32 -13.84
N THR A 69 7.13 -2.59 -13.71
CA THR A 69 7.77 -3.81 -14.17
C THR A 69 8.72 -4.33 -13.11
N CYS A 70 8.59 -5.62 -12.81
CA CYS A 70 9.50 -6.33 -11.93
C CYS A 70 10.30 -7.36 -12.72
N ARG A 71 11.58 -7.49 -12.40
CA ARG A 71 12.51 -8.49 -12.96
C ARG A 71 12.94 -9.47 -11.88
N ALA A 72 12.94 -10.75 -12.24
CA ALA A 72 13.43 -11.85 -11.42
C ALA A 72 14.47 -12.65 -12.21
N LEU A 73 15.44 -13.26 -11.52
CA LEU A 73 16.44 -14.16 -12.12
C LEU A 73 17.14 -13.56 -13.34
N ALA A 74 17.34 -12.24 -13.37
CA ALA A 74 17.94 -11.43 -14.43
C ALA A 74 17.23 -11.46 -15.81
N VAL A 75 16.43 -12.49 -16.11
CA VAL A 75 15.84 -12.72 -17.45
C VAL A 75 14.32 -12.69 -17.47
N VAL A 76 13.64 -12.89 -16.33
CA VAL A 76 12.18 -12.92 -16.27
C VAL A 76 11.67 -11.53 -15.93
N SER A 77 10.93 -10.91 -16.84
CA SER A 77 10.29 -9.61 -16.64
C SER A 77 8.77 -9.76 -16.64
N ARG A 78 8.10 -9.07 -15.70
CA ARG A 78 6.64 -9.05 -15.58
C ARG A 78 6.16 -7.64 -15.30
N SER A 79 5.22 -7.18 -16.10
CA SER A 79 4.56 -5.88 -15.89
C SER A 79 3.30 -6.03 -15.06
N PHE A 80 2.95 -4.96 -14.39
CA PHE A 80 1.69 -4.82 -13.65
C PHE A 80 1.13 -3.41 -13.82
N ASN A 81 -0.18 -3.31 -13.67
CA ASN A 81 -0.92 -2.04 -13.69
C ASN A 81 -2.00 -2.07 -12.62
N ALA A 82 -2.18 -0.96 -11.93
CA ALA A 82 -3.31 -0.74 -11.03
C ALA A 82 -3.98 0.59 -11.37
N LYS A 83 -5.32 0.62 -11.33
CA LYS A 83 -6.13 1.84 -11.46
C LYS A 83 -7.14 1.86 -10.33
N VAL A 84 -7.08 2.91 -9.51
CA VAL A 84 -7.84 3.01 -8.27
C VAL A 84 -8.49 4.39 -8.17
N ARG A 85 -9.73 4.41 -7.67
CA ARG A 85 -10.48 5.63 -7.31
C ARG A 85 -10.71 5.64 -5.82
N SER A 86 -10.69 6.82 -5.21
CA SER A 86 -11.07 7.05 -3.82
C SER A 86 -12.42 7.76 -3.72
N SER A 87 -13.14 7.48 -2.65
CA SER A 87 -14.34 8.20 -2.22
C SER A 87 -14.24 8.34 -0.71
N GLY A 88 -13.71 9.47 -0.26
CA GLY A 88 -13.23 9.59 1.12
C GLY A 88 -12.14 8.57 1.39
N THR A 89 -12.23 7.87 2.53
CA THR A 89 -11.27 6.81 2.89
C THR A 89 -11.50 5.46 2.19
N ALA A 90 -12.59 5.31 1.43
CA ALA A 90 -12.90 4.09 0.66
C ALA A 90 -12.20 4.13 -0.71
N TYR A 91 -11.66 2.99 -1.11
CA TYR A 91 -10.91 2.80 -2.37
C TYR A 91 -11.45 1.63 -3.15
N SER A 92 -11.55 1.77 -4.46
CA SER A 92 -11.97 0.70 -5.37
C SER A 92 -11.24 0.79 -6.70
N GLY A 93 -11.02 -0.35 -7.34
CA GLY A 93 -10.31 -0.34 -8.61
C GLY A 93 -9.99 -1.71 -9.16
N THR A 94 -8.99 -1.73 -10.03
CA THR A 94 -8.52 -2.94 -10.71
C THR A 94 -7.01 -3.06 -10.65
N TYR A 95 -6.54 -4.29 -10.62
CA TYR A 95 -5.14 -4.66 -10.74
C TYR A 95 -4.98 -5.69 -11.87
N VAL A 96 -4.04 -5.45 -12.74
CA VAL A 96 -3.62 -6.38 -13.80
C VAL A 96 -2.18 -6.78 -13.53
N GLY A 97 -1.95 -8.04 -13.26
CA GLY A 97 -0.61 -8.59 -13.01
C GLY A 97 -0.26 -9.65 -14.05
N ILE A 98 0.46 -10.68 -13.62
CA ILE A 98 1.03 -11.74 -14.47
C ILE A 98 -0.01 -12.43 -15.37
N SER A 99 -1.26 -12.55 -14.92
CA SER A 99 -2.34 -13.18 -15.70
C SER A 99 -2.82 -12.37 -16.89
N GLY A 100 -2.46 -11.09 -16.97
CA GLY A 100 -3.00 -10.15 -17.96
C GLY A 100 -4.49 -9.83 -17.80
N LYS A 101 -5.17 -10.41 -16.81
CA LYS A 101 -6.60 -10.22 -16.57
C LYS A 101 -6.84 -9.30 -15.38
N PRO A 102 -7.88 -8.42 -15.41
CA PRO A 102 -8.17 -7.51 -14.32
C PRO A 102 -8.73 -8.24 -13.10
N SER A 103 -8.09 -8.03 -11.97
CA SER A 103 -8.54 -8.42 -10.63
C SER A 103 -9.22 -7.23 -9.96
N LYS A 104 -10.22 -7.45 -9.12
CA LYS A 104 -10.93 -6.39 -8.40
C LYS A 104 -10.21 -6.02 -7.12
N LEU A 105 -10.16 -4.73 -6.84
CA LEU A 105 -9.68 -4.16 -5.59
C LEU A 105 -10.81 -3.40 -4.91
N SER A 106 -11.01 -3.63 -3.61
CA SER A 106 -11.89 -2.82 -2.76
C SER A 106 -11.26 -2.70 -1.38
N GLY A 107 -11.27 -1.52 -0.78
CA GLY A 107 -10.60 -1.35 0.49
C GLY A 107 -10.75 0.03 1.09
N ALA A 108 -9.93 0.30 2.10
CA ALA A 108 -9.92 1.58 2.80
C ALA A 108 -8.51 1.98 3.22
N ARG A 109 -8.33 3.29 3.43
CA ARG A 109 -7.11 3.84 4.01
C ARG A 109 -7.26 4.02 5.52
N LYS A 110 -6.22 3.66 6.24
CA LYS A 110 -6.04 4.00 7.65
C LYS A 110 -4.61 4.48 7.86
N GLY A 111 -4.47 5.74 8.26
CA GLY A 111 -3.15 6.37 8.40
C GLY A 111 -2.40 6.37 7.06
N ASP A 112 -1.19 5.85 7.07
CA ASP A 112 -0.29 5.78 5.91
C ASP A 112 -0.48 4.51 5.06
N THR A 113 -1.56 3.76 5.26
CA THR A 113 -1.77 2.47 4.59
C THR A 113 -3.14 2.38 3.96
N ILE A 114 -3.18 2.05 2.65
CA ILE A 114 -4.38 1.52 1.99
C ILE A 114 -4.32 -0.01 2.09
N SER A 115 -5.41 -0.61 2.58
CA SER A 115 -5.58 -2.06 2.60
C SER A 115 -6.71 -2.44 1.66
N PHE A 116 -6.44 -3.32 0.71
CA PHE A 116 -7.39 -3.81 -0.28
C PHE A 116 -7.73 -5.28 -0.03
N ASP A 117 -9.00 -5.60 -0.08
CA ASP A 117 -9.49 -6.93 -0.39
C ASP A 117 -9.37 -7.14 -1.90
N VAL A 118 -8.61 -8.16 -2.29
CA VAL A 118 -8.38 -8.52 -3.69
C VAL A 118 -9.26 -9.69 -4.06
N THR A 119 -9.96 -9.58 -5.22
CA THR A 119 -10.57 -10.72 -5.88
C THR A 119 -9.83 -10.97 -7.18
N TRP A 120 -8.97 -11.99 -7.19
CA TRP A 120 -8.18 -12.36 -8.34
C TRP A 120 -9.03 -12.75 -9.55
N ALA A 121 -8.57 -12.42 -10.74
CA ALA A 121 -9.21 -12.87 -11.99
C ALA A 121 -9.19 -14.39 -12.16
N ASN A 122 -8.12 -15.04 -11.67
CA ASN A 122 -7.96 -16.50 -11.67
C ASN A 122 -7.71 -16.98 -10.23
N VAL A 123 -7.77 -18.29 -10.02
CA VAL A 123 -7.31 -18.90 -8.77
C VAL A 123 -5.80 -18.68 -8.61
N VAL A 124 -5.40 -18.18 -7.45
CA VAL A 124 -4.02 -17.93 -7.04
C VAL A 124 -3.87 -18.56 -5.66
N TYR A 125 -2.89 -19.42 -5.48
CA TYR A 125 -2.62 -20.14 -4.22
C TYR A 125 -3.83 -20.90 -3.62
N GLY A 126 -4.75 -21.36 -4.47
CA GLY A 126 -5.87 -22.22 -4.07
C GLY A 126 -7.23 -21.53 -4.00
N ASP A 127 -7.27 -20.19 -3.99
CA ASP A 127 -8.51 -19.45 -4.06
C ASP A 127 -8.38 -18.17 -4.92
N ARG A 128 -9.36 -17.26 -4.81
CA ARG A 128 -9.35 -15.98 -5.55
C ARG A 128 -9.30 -14.78 -4.62
N LYS A 129 -8.91 -14.96 -3.36
CA LYS A 129 -8.91 -13.90 -2.35
C LYS A 129 -7.49 -13.63 -1.86
N ALA A 130 -7.18 -12.38 -1.66
CA ALA A 130 -5.96 -11.95 -0.99
C ALA A 130 -6.18 -10.58 -0.33
N THR A 131 -5.25 -10.16 0.49
CA THR A 131 -5.14 -8.78 0.94
C THR A 131 -3.92 -8.16 0.26
N MET A 132 -4.09 -6.93 -0.30
CA MET A 132 -2.97 -6.15 -0.80
C MET A 132 -2.86 -4.85 -0.01
N THR A 133 -1.67 -4.49 0.43
CA THR A 133 -1.45 -3.22 1.13
C THR A 133 -0.49 -2.34 0.35
N ILE A 134 -0.77 -1.03 0.35
CA ILE A 134 0.13 0.02 -0.12
C ILE A 134 0.37 0.94 1.06
N GLN A 135 1.59 0.96 1.58
CA GLN A 135 1.98 1.70 2.76
C GLN A 135 3.06 2.73 2.43
N LYS A 136 2.81 3.98 2.78
CA LYS A 136 3.82 5.04 2.76
C LYS A 136 4.79 4.86 3.93
N ILE A 137 6.08 4.88 3.66
CA ILE A 137 7.14 4.73 4.66
C ILE A 137 7.99 6.01 4.69
N GLY A 138 7.76 6.83 5.69
CA GLY A 138 8.41 8.14 5.79
C GLY A 138 8.14 9.03 4.57
N SER A 139 9.06 9.91 4.20
CA SER A 139 8.88 10.84 3.09
C SER A 139 9.14 10.21 1.70
N SER A 140 10.02 9.21 1.61
CA SER A 140 10.54 8.69 0.35
C SER A 140 10.37 7.18 0.13
N GLY A 141 9.72 6.46 1.07
CA GLY A 141 9.51 5.02 0.98
C GLY A 141 8.06 4.64 0.65
N LEU A 142 7.90 3.53 -0.03
CA LEU A 142 6.62 2.88 -0.30
C LEU A 142 6.78 1.38 -0.16
N ARG A 143 5.90 0.73 0.60
CA ARG A 143 5.85 -0.72 0.73
C ARG A 143 4.57 -1.24 0.10
N ILE A 144 4.70 -2.24 -0.77
CA ILE A 144 3.58 -2.97 -1.36
C ILE A 144 3.70 -4.42 -0.91
N GLN A 145 2.62 -4.96 -0.32
CA GLN A 145 2.57 -6.36 0.10
C GLN A 145 1.29 -7.02 -0.42
N THR A 146 1.42 -8.29 -0.79
CA THR A 146 0.27 -9.18 -1.00
C THR A 146 0.33 -10.29 0.04
N ILE A 147 -0.81 -10.56 0.64
CA ILE A 147 -0.98 -11.48 1.77
C ILE A 147 -2.09 -12.44 1.40
N ASP A 148 -1.79 -13.72 1.40
CA ASP A 148 -2.73 -14.81 1.12
C ASP A 148 -2.91 -15.69 2.36
N LYS A 149 -3.89 -16.59 2.30
CA LYS A 149 -4.03 -17.68 3.26
C LYS A 149 -3.65 -18.99 2.59
N ASP A 150 -2.85 -19.78 3.28
CA ASP A 150 -2.60 -21.15 2.87
C ASP A 150 -3.89 -21.98 3.07
N PRO A 151 -4.49 -22.51 2.00
CA PRO A 151 -5.77 -23.21 2.10
C PRO A 151 -5.67 -24.53 2.89
N GLY A 152 -4.48 -25.14 2.96
CA GLY A 152 -4.25 -26.38 3.72
C GLY A 152 -4.09 -26.15 5.23
N THR A 153 -3.52 -25.02 5.64
CA THR A 153 -3.20 -24.74 7.04
C THR A 153 -3.97 -23.56 7.62
N GLY A 154 -4.61 -22.73 6.78
CA GLY A 154 -5.26 -21.49 7.18
C GLY A 154 -4.30 -20.38 7.61
N LYS A 155 -2.98 -20.62 7.56
CA LYS A 155 -1.96 -19.62 7.96
C LYS A 155 -1.86 -18.49 6.95
N THR A 156 -1.66 -17.29 7.47
CA THR A 156 -1.38 -16.09 6.67
C THR A 156 0.05 -16.14 6.14
N ILE A 157 0.21 -15.88 4.84
CA ILE A 157 1.50 -15.90 4.14
C ILE A 157 1.67 -14.59 3.38
N VAL A 158 2.80 -13.91 3.56
CA VAL A 158 3.19 -12.78 2.70
C VAL A 158 3.75 -13.37 1.40
N THR A 159 2.97 -13.27 0.32
CA THR A 159 3.32 -13.83 -0.98
C THR A 159 4.11 -12.86 -1.87
N THR A 160 3.98 -11.55 -1.60
CA THR A 160 4.81 -10.51 -2.22
C THR A 160 5.12 -9.43 -1.21
N ARG A 161 6.37 -8.97 -1.18
CA ARG A 161 6.77 -7.78 -0.46
C ARG A 161 7.77 -7.00 -1.29
N LEU A 162 7.43 -5.76 -1.60
CA LEU A 162 8.26 -4.80 -2.31
C LEU A 162 8.51 -3.59 -1.42
N ASP A 163 9.78 -3.25 -1.21
CA ASP A 163 10.20 -2.02 -0.56
C ASP A 163 10.79 -1.11 -1.65
N MET A 164 10.10 0.01 -1.90
CA MET A 164 10.40 0.94 -2.98
C MET A 164 10.88 2.27 -2.40
N ARG A 165 11.74 2.95 -3.14
CA ARG A 165 12.19 4.31 -2.83
C ARG A 165 11.86 5.21 -4.02
N ARG A 166 11.57 6.45 -3.73
CA ARG A 166 11.37 7.49 -4.75
C ARG A 166 12.69 7.68 -5.50
N SER A 167 12.62 7.70 -6.83
CA SER A 167 13.76 7.93 -7.73
C SER A 167 13.99 9.40 -7.96
#